data_acd6c027b8c6c7540a8ed6bf4351c3d9
#
_entry.id   acd6c027b8c6c7540a8ed6bf4351c3d9
#
_cell.length_a   1.000
_cell.length_b   1.000
_cell.length_c   1.000
_cell.angle_alpha   90.00
_cell.angle_beta   90.00
_cell.angle_gamma   90.00
#
_symmetry.space_group_name_H-M   'P 1'
#
loop_
_entity.id
_entity.type
_entity.pdbx_description
1 polymer ?
#
loop_
_entity_poly.entity_id
_entity_poly.type
_entity_poly.pdbx_seq_one_letter_code
_entity_poly.pdbx_strand_id
1 'polypeptide(L)'
;MRGRKRQLIVDTNGLVLRVLVHAADISDSEGGEWLLLNHLDAFPQLEIIRVDQGYKESFCTWVATTTDWTVEVIAKPVEQKGFAVIPKRWVVERTFGWLGRYRQLSKEYDRRPESTEGWIYLASIDMLLKRLYPRC
;
A
#
# COMPACT_ATOMS: atom_id res chain seq x y z
N MET A 1 -24.16 -1.68 0.53
CA MET A 1 -23.02 -1.54 1.44
C MET A 1 -21.85 -0.96 0.67
N ARG A 2 -21.31 0.13 1.15
CA ARG A 2 -20.18 0.76 0.50
C ARG A 2 -18.89 0.01 0.83
N GLY A 3 -18.06 -0.23 -0.17
CA GLY A 3 -16.78 -0.88 0.02
C GLY A 3 -15.78 -0.03 0.79
N ARG A 4 -14.64 -0.61 1.06
CA ARG A 4 -13.51 0.06 1.70
C ARG A 4 -12.27 -0.07 0.84
N LYS A 5 -11.38 0.90 0.95
CA LYS A 5 -10.08 0.87 0.31
C LYS A 5 -9.00 0.57 1.35
N ARG A 6 -8.03 -0.20 0.94
CA ARG A 6 -6.86 -0.53 1.74
C ARG A 6 -5.65 0.18 1.15
N GLN A 7 -5.05 1.07 1.93
CA GLN A 7 -3.81 1.77 1.56
C GLN A 7 -2.65 1.10 2.27
N LEU A 8 -1.62 0.74 1.55
CA LEU A 8 -0.43 0.09 2.10
C LEU A 8 0.82 0.90 1.80
N ILE A 9 1.70 0.99 2.79
CA ILE A 9 3.09 1.35 2.57
C ILE A 9 3.88 0.05 2.60
N VAL A 10 4.55 -0.27 1.49
CA VAL A 10 5.39 -1.46 1.39
C VAL A 10 6.81 -1.07 1.05
N ASP A 11 7.77 -1.88 1.47
CA ASP A 11 9.16 -1.69 1.08
C ASP A 11 9.41 -2.28 -0.32
N THR A 12 10.64 -2.21 -0.80
CA THR A 12 11.02 -2.72 -2.12
C THR A 12 10.84 -4.22 -2.27
N ASN A 13 10.74 -4.95 -1.18
CA ASN A 13 10.50 -6.40 -1.17
C ASN A 13 9.02 -6.76 -1.03
N GLY A 14 8.15 -5.78 -0.92
CA GLY A 14 6.70 -5.98 -0.76
C GLY A 14 6.25 -6.25 0.67
N LEU A 15 7.12 -6.03 1.65
CA LEU A 15 6.76 -6.18 3.06
C LEU A 15 5.95 -4.99 3.54
N VAL A 16 4.83 -5.25 4.21
CA VAL A 16 3.95 -4.20 4.70
C VAL A 16 4.60 -3.47 5.87
N LEU A 17 4.72 -2.16 5.73
CA LEU A 17 5.25 -1.29 6.78
C LEU A 17 4.12 -0.63 7.56
N ARG A 18 3.12 -0.10 6.87
CA ARG A 18 1.94 0.53 7.47
C ARG A 18 0.71 0.27 6.61
N VAL A 19 -0.45 0.34 7.24
CA VAL A 19 -1.73 0.15 6.56
C VAL A 19 -2.78 1.13 7.08
N LEU A 20 -3.66 1.57 6.18
CA LEU A 20 -4.87 2.33 6.50
C LEU A 20 -6.03 1.74 5.71
N VAL A 21 -7.14 1.49 6.38
CA VAL A 21 -8.39 1.09 5.74
C VAL A 21 -9.40 2.23 5.90
N HIS A 22 -9.99 2.67 4.81
CA HIS A 22 -10.93 3.78 4.80
C HIS A 22 -12.08 3.53 3.83
N ALA A 23 -13.10 4.40 3.89
CA ALA A 23 -14.26 4.27 3.01
C ALA A 23 -13.84 4.43 1.54
N ALA A 24 -14.53 3.70 0.66
CA ALA A 24 -14.20 3.68 -0.77
C ALA A 24 -14.49 5.00 -1.49
N ASP A 25 -15.33 5.86 -0.91
CA ASP A 25 -15.63 7.19 -1.47
C ASP A 25 -14.52 8.23 -1.24
N ILE A 26 -13.56 7.91 -0.37
CA ILE A 26 -12.38 8.75 -0.18
C ILE A 26 -11.37 8.43 -1.28
N SER A 27 -10.80 9.47 -1.90
CA SER A 27 -9.84 9.29 -2.99
C SER A 27 -8.55 8.62 -2.52
N ASP A 28 -7.83 8.00 -3.45
CA ASP A 28 -6.53 7.40 -3.14
C ASP A 28 -5.54 8.43 -2.65
N SER A 29 -5.55 9.63 -3.24
CA SER A 29 -4.68 10.74 -2.82
C SER A 29 -4.95 11.15 -1.38
N GLU A 30 -6.20 11.33 -1.01
CA GLU A 30 -6.58 11.72 0.34
C GLU A 30 -6.26 10.63 1.35
N GLY A 31 -6.57 9.38 1.03
CA GLY A 31 -6.23 8.24 1.88
C GLY A 31 -4.72 8.08 2.06
N GLY A 32 -3.94 8.30 1.00
CA GLY A 32 -2.49 8.28 1.06
C GLY A 32 -1.93 9.39 1.95
N GLU A 33 -2.48 10.58 1.87
CA GLU A 33 -2.10 11.69 2.75
C GLU A 33 -2.35 11.36 4.22
N TRP A 34 -3.52 10.81 4.54
CA TRP A 34 -3.86 10.40 5.90
C TRP A 34 -2.90 9.35 6.43
N LEU A 35 -2.56 8.36 5.62
CA LEU A 35 -1.64 7.29 6.00
C LEU A 35 -0.26 7.86 6.31
N LEU A 36 0.27 8.72 5.44
CA LEU A 36 1.58 9.31 5.64
C LEU A 36 1.61 10.31 6.80
N LEU A 37 0.56 11.10 6.96
CA LEU A 37 0.49 12.10 8.03
C LEU A 37 0.66 11.48 9.41
N ASN A 38 0.09 10.30 9.63
CA ASN A 38 0.19 9.59 10.89
C ASN A 38 1.56 8.96 11.14
N HIS A 39 2.44 8.92 10.12
CA HIS A 39 3.71 8.18 10.18
C HIS A 39 4.90 8.99 9.66
N LEU A 40 4.84 10.32 9.73
CA LEU A 40 5.91 11.19 9.19
C LEU A 40 7.28 10.90 9.81
N ASP A 41 7.31 10.57 11.10
CA ASP A 41 8.55 10.31 11.82
C ASP A 41 8.96 8.83 11.85
N ALA A 42 8.15 7.95 11.26
CA ALA A 42 8.38 6.50 11.31
C ALA A 42 9.51 6.03 10.39
N PHE A 43 9.83 6.81 9.35
CA PHE A 43 10.76 6.41 8.30
C PHE A 43 11.84 7.46 8.07
N PRO A 44 12.81 7.61 9.02
CA PRO A 44 13.81 8.68 8.93
C PRO A 44 14.77 8.55 7.75
N GLN A 45 14.88 7.35 7.16
CA GLN A 45 15.76 7.09 6.01
C GLN A 45 15.01 7.11 4.67
N LEU A 46 13.72 7.40 4.69
CA LEU A 46 12.92 7.42 3.47
C LEU A 46 13.31 8.64 2.61
N GLU A 47 13.53 8.40 1.33
CA GLU A 47 13.87 9.43 0.36
C GLU A 47 12.86 9.53 -0.77
N ILE A 48 12.39 8.39 -1.27
CA ILE A 48 11.52 8.31 -2.44
C ILE A 48 10.29 7.47 -2.13
N ILE A 49 9.12 8.00 -2.47
CA ILE A 49 7.85 7.27 -2.44
C ILE A 49 7.42 7.03 -3.88
N ARG A 50 7.12 5.78 -4.22
CA ARG A 50 6.61 5.43 -5.54
C ARG A 50 5.12 5.12 -5.44
N VAL A 51 4.34 5.76 -6.30
CA VAL A 51 2.89 5.63 -6.35
C VAL A 51 2.43 5.41 -7.79
N ASP A 52 1.23 4.86 -7.96
CA ASP A 52 0.65 4.70 -9.29
C ASP A 52 -0.08 5.97 -9.74
N GLN A 53 -0.66 5.95 -10.94
CA GLN A 53 -1.35 7.11 -11.52
C GLN A 53 -2.67 7.47 -10.82
N GLY A 54 -3.17 6.64 -9.91
CA GLY A 54 -4.34 6.95 -9.11
C GLY A 54 -4.10 8.07 -8.11
N TYR A 55 -2.84 8.35 -7.80
CA TYR A 55 -2.45 9.46 -6.92
C TYR A 55 -2.24 10.71 -7.74
N LYS A 56 -3.02 11.72 -7.45
CA LYS A 56 -3.07 12.96 -8.23
C LYS A 56 -1.94 13.92 -7.86
N GLU A 57 -1.79 14.96 -8.67
CA GLU A 57 -0.82 16.02 -8.45
C GLU A 57 -0.94 16.66 -7.06
N SER A 58 -2.16 16.75 -6.52
CA SER A 58 -2.39 17.24 -5.16
C SER A 58 -1.63 16.44 -4.11
N PHE A 59 -1.57 15.13 -4.26
CA PHE A 59 -0.79 14.27 -3.38
C PHE A 59 0.71 14.57 -3.49
N CYS A 60 1.21 14.70 -4.69
CA CYS A 60 2.63 15.01 -4.93
C CYS A 60 3.00 16.37 -4.32
N THR A 61 2.15 17.37 -4.49
CA THR A 61 2.35 18.71 -3.93
C THR A 61 2.32 18.65 -2.40
N TRP A 62 1.37 17.93 -1.83
CA TRP A 62 1.26 17.78 -0.38
C TRP A 62 2.53 17.14 0.22
N VAL A 63 3.03 16.08 -0.40
CA VAL A 63 4.26 15.41 0.05
C VAL A 63 5.44 16.37 -0.05
N ALA A 64 5.57 17.09 -1.17
CA ALA A 64 6.68 18.02 -1.39
C ALA A 64 6.69 19.18 -0.39
N THR A 65 5.51 19.65 0.05
CA THR A 65 5.41 20.74 1.02
C THR A 65 5.48 20.27 2.47
N THR A 66 5.11 19.04 2.76
CA THR A 66 5.03 18.51 4.13
C THR A 66 6.30 17.77 4.53
N THR A 67 6.99 17.16 3.56
CA THR A 67 8.14 16.29 3.83
C THR A 67 9.30 16.63 2.88
N ASP A 68 10.47 16.04 3.15
CA ASP A 68 11.62 16.10 2.25
C ASP A 68 11.64 14.94 1.24
N TRP A 69 10.59 14.14 1.22
CA TRP A 69 10.50 12.99 0.31
C TRP A 69 10.16 13.42 -1.11
N THR A 70 10.66 12.65 -2.08
CA THR A 70 10.33 12.81 -3.49
C THR A 70 9.28 11.77 -3.88
N VAL A 71 8.24 12.20 -4.61
CA VAL A 71 7.22 11.29 -5.15
C VAL A 71 7.55 10.97 -6.60
N GLU A 72 7.62 9.69 -6.90
CA GLU A 72 7.77 9.18 -8.26
C GLU A 72 6.49 8.48 -8.66
N VAL A 73 5.78 9.03 -9.65
CA VAL A 73 4.56 8.44 -10.18
C VAL A 73 4.92 7.45 -11.29
N ILE A 74 4.52 6.21 -11.11
CA ILE A 74 4.81 5.15 -12.08
C ILE A 74 3.63 5.02 -13.03
N ALA A 75 3.87 5.36 -14.30
CA ALA A 75 2.85 5.32 -15.34
C ALA A 75 2.67 3.91 -15.92
N LYS A 76 1.43 3.56 -16.29
CA LYS A 76 1.20 2.39 -17.15
C LYS A 76 1.68 2.69 -18.54
N PRO A 77 2.38 1.76 -19.22
CA PRO A 77 2.68 1.94 -20.63
C PRO A 77 1.37 1.97 -21.43
N VAL A 78 1.18 3.05 -22.19
CA VAL A 78 -0.10 3.33 -22.88
C VAL A 78 -0.29 2.46 -24.12
N GLU A 79 0.78 1.94 -24.73
CA GLU A 79 0.70 1.27 -26.03
C GLU A 79 1.20 -0.18 -26.03
N GLN A 80 1.22 -0.81 -24.87
CA GLN A 80 1.79 -2.15 -24.83
C GLN A 80 0.74 -3.21 -25.11
N LYS A 81 0.91 -3.91 -26.21
CA LYS A 81 0.15 -5.12 -26.51
C LYS A 81 0.83 -6.30 -25.83
N GLY A 82 0.10 -7.00 -24.94
CA GLY A 82 0.61 -8.16 -24.24
C GLY A 82 1.07 -7.87 -22.83
N PHE A 83 1.73 -8.86 -22.23
CA PHE A 83 2.18 -8.78 -20.85
C PHE A 83 3.50 -8.01 -20.72
N ALA A 84 3.52 -7.01 -19.85
CA ALA A 84 4.74 -6.30 -19.51
C ALA A 84 4.92 -6.19 -18.01
N VAL A 85 6.13 -6.47 -17.56
CA VAL A 85 6.51 -6.25 -16.17
C VAL A 85 7.08 -4.85 -16.02
N ILE A 86 6.41 -4.00 -15.25
CA ILE A 86 6.90 -2.68 -14.92
C ILE A 86 7.63 -2.78 -13.58
N PRO A 87 8.94 -2.51 -13.53
CA PRO A 87 9.69 -2.59 -12.28
C PRO A 87 9.08 -1.71 -11.20
N LYS A 88 8.99 -2.24 -9.97
CA LYS A 88 8.53 -1.56 -8.75
C LYS A 88 7.02 -1.32 -8.64
N ARG A 89 6.28 -1.27 -9.74
CA ARG A 89 4.83 -1.11 -9.67
C ARG A 89 4.13 -2.37 -9.15
N TRP A 90 4.57 -3.53 -9.62
CA TRP A 90 3.99 -4.81 -9.27
C TRP A 90 4.19 -5.20 -7.80
N VAL A 91 5.06 -4.49 -7.08
CA VAL A 91 5.39 -4.81 -5.68
C VAL A 91 4.15 -4.73 -4.80
N VAL A 92 3.40 -3.62 -4.87
CA VAL A 92 2.16 -3.45 -4.10
C VAL A 92 1.10 -4.44 -4.53
N GLU A 93 0.92 -4.63 -5.83
CA GLU A 93 -0.04 -5.59 -6.39
C GLU A 93 0.25 -7.01 -5.91
N ARG A 94 1.52 -7.39 -5.88
CA ARG A 94 1.96 -8.68 -5.36
C ARG A 94 1.62 -8.83 -3.88
N THR A 95 1.85 -7.79 -3.10
CA THR A 95 1.53 -7.79 -1.66
C THR A 95 0.03 -7.97 -1.44
N PHE A 96 -0.81 -7.26 -2.19
CA PHE A 96 -2.26 -7.47 -2.14
C PHE A 96 -2.64 -8.90 -2.52
N GLY A 97 -1.99 -9.49 -3.53
CA GLY A 97 -2.19 -10.88 -3.92
C GLY A 97 -1.87 -11.86 -2.79
N TRP A 98 -0.78 -11.63 -2.09
CA TRP A 98 -0.41 -12.45 -0.94
C TRP A 98 -1.42 -12.33 0.20
N LEU A 99 -1.85 -11.10 0.53
CA LEU A 99 -2.83 -10.85 1.58
C LEU A 99 -4.18 -11.50 1.25
N GLY A 100 -4.58 -11.49 -0.02
CA GLY A 100 -5.84 -12.10 -0.46
C GLY A 100 -5.93 -13.60 -0.25
N ARG A 101 -4.81 -14.29 -0.03
CA ARG A 101 -4.79 -15.72 0.30
C ARG A 101 -5.28 -16.02 1.72
N TYR A 102 -5.28 -15.02 2.59
CA TYR A 102 -5.80 -15.16 3.95
C TYR A 102 -7.32 -14.99 3.90
N ARG A 103 -8.05 -15.98 4.44
CA ARG A 103 -9.51 -16.01 4.35
C ARG A 103 -10.16 -14.72 4.85
N GLN A 104 -9.69 -14.20 5.98
CA GLN A 104 -10.23 -12.99 6.59
C GLN A 104 -10.02 -11.74 5.72
N LEU A 105 -9.05 -11.76 4.84
CA LEU A 105 -8.69 -10.63 3.97
C LEU A 105 -9.16 -10.80 2.53
N SER A 106 -9.75 -11.94 2.16
CA SER A 106 -10.25 -12.17 0.80
C SER A 106 -11.42 -11.24 0.44
N LYS A 107 -12.16 -10.77 1.44
CA LYS A 107 -13.22 -9.78 1.34
C LYS A 107 -13.22 -8.89 2.57
N GLU A 108 -14.01 -7.81 2.56
CA GLU A 108 -14.22 -6.98 3.74
C GLU A 108 -15.29 -7.61 4.63
N TYR A 109 -14.87 -8.34 5.65
CA TYR A 109 -15.77 -9.00 6.60
C TYR A 109 -16.03 -8.18 7.86
N ASP A 110 -15.12 -7.30 8.22
CA ASP A 110 -15.14 -6.60 9.50
C ASP A 110 -15.96 -5.31 9.43
N ARG A 111 -16.64 -4.99 10.51
CA ARG A 111 -17.41 -3.75 10.62
C ARG A 111 -16.50 -2.53 10.79
N ARG A 112 -15.39 -2.72 11.49
CA ARG A 112 -14.46 -1.64 11.81
C ARG A 112 -13.25 -1.70 10.89
N PRO A 113 -12.85 -0.56 10.29
CA PRO A 113 -11.61 -0.52 9.51
C PRO A 113 -10.38 -0.97 10.30
N GLU A 114 -10.32 -0.63 11.59
CA GLU A 114 -9.21 -1.00 12.46
C GLU A 114 -9.05 -2.51 12.60
N SER A 115 -10.16 -3.25 12.57
CA SER A 115 -10.11 -4.72 12.61
C SER A 115 -9.47 -5.29 11.35
N THR A 116 -9.82 -4.74 10.19
CA THR A 116 -9.18 -5.13 8.91
C THR A 116 -7.70 -4.79 8.93
N GLU A 117 -7.32 -3.61 9.42
CA GLU A 117 -5.93 -3.22 9.56
C GLU A 117 -5.17 -4.20 10.44
N GLY A 118 -5.76 -4.59 11.57
CA GLY A 118 -5.18 -5.59 12.47
C GLY A 118 -4.95 -6.94 11.79
N TRP A 119 -5.92 -7.42 11.00
CA TRP A 119 -5.76 -8.66 10.25
C TRP A 119 -4.66 -8.56 9.20
N ILE A 120 -4.50 -7.41 8.54
CA ILE A 120 -3.41 -7.19 7.58
C ILE A 120 -2.06 -7.26 8.28
N TYR A 121 -1.91 -6.65 9.45
CA TYR A 121 -0.66 -6.73 10.22
C TYR A 121 -0.38 -8.18 10.68
N LEU A 122 -1.40 -8.90 11.14
CA LEU A 122 -1.22 -10.31 11.53
C LEU A 122 -0.80 -11.18 10.36
N ALA A 123 -1.44 -11.00 9.20
CA ALA A 123 -1.06 -11.72 7.98
C ALA A 123 0.38 -11.39 7.57
N SER A 124 0.77 -10.13 7.70
CA SER A 124 2.13 -9.67 7.39
C SER A 124 3.15 -10.30 8.32
N ILE A 125 2.85 -10.41 9.60
CA ILE A 125 3.71 -11.09 10.58
C ILE A 125 3.87 -12.57 10.20
N ASP A 126 2.78 -13.23 9.85
CA ASP A 126 2.82 -14.64 9.42
C ASP A 126 3.72 -14.82 8.20
N MET A 127 3.60 -13.96 7.19
CA MET A 127 4.44 -13.99 6.00
C MET A 127 5.92 -13.77 6.33
N LEU A 128 6.22 -12.84 7.24
CA LEU A 128 7.59 -12.58 7.68
C LEU A 128 8.19 -13.77 8.41
N LEU A 129 7.41 -14.39 9.30
CA LEU A 129 7.85 -15.59 10.02
C LEU A 129 8.15 -16.75 9.08
N LYS A 130 7.33 -16.94 8.05
CA LYS A 130 7.55 -17.97 7.04
C LYS A 130 8.83 -17.73 6.23
N ARG A 131 9.22 -16.49 6.03
CA ARG A 131 10.48 -16.16 5.35
C ARG A 131 11.69 -16.37 6.24
N LEU A 132 11.58 -16.04 7.52
CA LEU A 132 12.66 -16.21 8.50
C LEU A 132 12.86 -17.68 8.87
N TYR A 133 11.77 -18.43 8.95
CA TYR A 133 11.75 -19.84 9.35
C TYR A 133 11.02 -20.69 8.31
N PRO A 134 11.59 -20.86 7.11
CA PRO A 134 10.92 -21.64 6.07
C PRO A 134 10.77 -23.09 6.51
N ARG A 135 9.58 -23.65 6.24
CA ARG A 135 9.34 -25.08 6.47
C ARG A 135 10.01 -25.88 5.38
N CYS A 136 10.73 -26.87 5.81
CA CYS A 136 11.32 -27.85 4.90
C CYS A 136 10.25 -28.81 4.37
#